data_f9e80695754fef2a0cdf9ef486353665
#
_entry.id   f9e80695754fef2a0cdf9ef486353665
#
_cell.length_a   1.000
_cell.length_b   1.000
_cell.length_c   1.000
_cell.angle_alpha   90.00
_cell.angle_beta   90.00
_cell.angle_gamma   90.00
#
_symmetry.space_group_name_H-M   'P 1'
#
loop_
_entity.id
_entity.type
_entity.pdbx_description
1 polymer ?
#
loop_
_entity_poly.entity_id
_entity_poly.type
_entity_poly.pdbx_seq_one_letter_code
_entity_poly.pdbx_strand_id
1 'polypeptide(L)'
;PMLAGKPQAAVINVSSGLAVVPKETCAVYCATKAALHSFSQVLRWQLENSGIRVFEILPPMVATPMYKGKGHAHLKISPDELADEFWRDFERNRFESMIGKTKWLYWINRLSARLGQRIMRKGL
;
A
#
# COMPACT_ATOMS: atom_id res chain seq x y z
N PRO A 1 20.07 5.07 14.58
CA PRO A 1 20.92 4.20 15.39
C PRO A 1 20.30 2.84 15.74
N MET A 2 18.96 2.76 15.97
CA MET A 2 18.34 1.48 16.42
C MET A 2 18.43 0.34 15.38
N LEU A 3 18.36 0.62 14.10
CA LEU A 3 18.41 -0.36 13.02
C LEU A 3 19.80 -0.55 12.42
N ALA A 4 20.69 0.44 12.59
CA ALA A 4 22.03 0.41 12.02
C ALA A 4 22.84 -0.78 12.56
N GLY A 5 23.46 -1.54 11.66
CA GLY A 5 24.27 -2.71 11.99
C GLY A 5 23.50 -3.94 12.46
N LYS A 6 22.15 -3.91 12.44
CA LYS A 6 21.34 -5.09 12.76
C LYS A 6 21.18 -5.97 11.52
N PRO A 7 21.40 -7.29 11.64
CA PRO A 7 21.14 -8.20 10.54
C PRO A 7 19.63 -8.18 10.20
N GLN A 8 19.32 -8.16 8.91
CA GLN A 8 17.96 -8.17 8.39
C GLN A 8 17.05 -7.02 8.85
N ALA A 9 17.65 -5.85 9.20
CA ALA A 9 16.88 -4.67 9.57
C ALA A 9 15.92 -4.24 8.44
N ALA A 10 14.68 -3.94 8.81
CA ALA A 10 13.68 -3.47 7.87
C ALA A 10 12.78 -2.39 8.46
N VAL A 11 12.36 -1.46 7.62
CA VAL A 11 11.26 -0.51 7.86
C VAL A 11 10.09 -0.96 7.02
N ILE A 12 8.91 -1.08 7.62
CA ILE A 12 7.69 -1.47 6.93
C ILE A 12 6.66 -0.36 7.11
N ASN A 13 6.34 0.33 6.02
CA ASN A 13 5.34 1.38 5.99
C ASN A 13 4.01 0.83 5.47
N VAL A 14 2.90 1.18 6.12
CA VAL A 14 1.57 0.78 5.69
C VAL A 14 0.85 1.98 5.09
N SER A 15 0.83 2.04 3.75
CA SER A 15 0.13 3.09 3.01
C SER A 15 -1.30 2.67 2.63
N SER A 16 -1.65 2.71 1.38
CA SER A 16 -2.96 2.29 0.85
C SER A 16 -2.92 2.24 -0.67
N GLY A 17 -3.77 1.44 -1.29
CA GLY A 17 -4.04 1.55 -2.72
C GLY A 17 -4.52 2.95 -3.14
N LEU A 18 -5.13 3.69 -2.20
CA LEU A 18 -5.55 5.09 -2.42
C LEU A 18 -4.38 6.08 -2.47
N ALA A 19 -3.17 5.66 -2.16
CA ALA A 19 -1.96 6.44 -2.42
C ALA A 19 -1.68 6.60 -3.92
N VAL A 20 -2.08 5.60 -4.71
CA VAL A 20 -1.83 5.54 -6.15
C VAL A 20 -3.03 6.01 -6.96
N VAL A 21 -4.23 5.62 -6.55
CA VAL A 21 -5.47 6.04 -7.23
C VAL A 21 -6.43 6.64 -6.20
N PRO A 22 -6.55 7.98 -6.16
CA PRO A 22 -7.33 8.65 -5.14
C PRO A 22 -8.83 8.41 -5.30
N LYS A 23 -9.54 8.44 -4.17
CA LYS A 23 -11.00 8.36 -4.09
C LYS A 23 -11.59 9.73 -3.74
N GLU A 24 -12.66 10.14 -4.45
CA GLU A 24 -13.28 11.45 -4.32
C GLU A 24 -13.73 11.78 -2.87
N THR A 25 -14.22 10.77 -2.13
CA THR A 25 -14.81 10.97 -0.79
C THR A 25 -13.80 11.07 0.35
N CYS A 26 -12.50 10.94 0.11
CA CYS A 26 -11.47 10.92 1.15
C CYS A 26 -10.17 11.61 0.70
N ALA A 27 -10.27 12.83 0.23
CA ALA A 27 -9.15 13.59 -0.35
C ALA A 27 -7.95 13.72 0.60
N VAL A 28 -8.17 14.11 1.84
CA VAL A 28 -7.10 14.27 2.85
C VAL A 28 -6.40 12.93 3.13
N TYR A 29 -7.17 11.87 3.29
CA TYR A 29 -6.60 10.52 3.47
C TYR A 29 -5.74 10.12 2.28
N CYS A 30 -6.23 10.30 1.05
CA CYS A 30 -5.47 10.00 -0.16
C CYS A 30 -4.16 10.79 -0.21
N ALA A 31 -4.20 12.09 0.11
CA ALA A 31 -3.01 12.94 0.15
C ALA A 31 -1.98 12.46 1.18
N THR A 32 -2.41 12.10 2.40
CA THR A 32 -1.50 11.57 3.43
C THR A 32 -0.86 10.24 3.03
N LYS A 33 -1.62 9.36 2.36
CA LYS A 33 -1.11 8.07 1.90
C LYS A 33 -0.22 8.20 0.67
N ALA A 34 -0.48 9.15 -0.23
CA ALA A 34 0.40 9.49 -1.34
C ALA A 34 1.74 10.07 -0.84
N ALA A 35 1.71 10.92 0.19
CA ALA A 35 2.92 11.42 0.84
C ALA A 35 3.74 10.28 1.45
N LEU A 36 3.11 9.33 2.15
CA LEU A 36 3.79 8.17 2.73
C LEU A 36 4.38 7.26 1.64
N HIS A 37 3.69 7.08 0.52
CA HIS A 37 4.19 6.32 -0.63
C HIS A 37 5.48 6.96 -1.19
N SER A 38 5.42 8.26 -1.50
CA SER A 38 6.60 9.01 -1.98
C SER A 38 7.75 8.97 -0.97
N PHE A 39 7.46 9.16 0.32
CA PHE A 39 8.44 9.05 1.41
C PHE A 39 9.10 7.66 1.44
N SER A 40 8.32 6.59 1.31
CA SER A 40 8.83 5.22 1.33
C SER A 40 9.80 4.96 0.17
N GLN A 41 9.51 5.50 -1.01
CA GLN A 41 10.40 5.40 -2.18
C GLN A 41 11.72 6.12 -1.95
N VAL A 42 11.66 7.38 -1.48
CA VAL A 42 12.87 8.18 -1.22
C VAL A 42 13.70 7.56 -0.08
N LEU A 43 13.04 7.11 1.00
CA LEU A 43 13.73 6.47 2.12
C LEU A 43 14.47 5.19 1.67
N ARG A 44 13.90 4.44 0.75
CA ARG A 44 14.54 3.25 0.16
C ARG A 44 15.84 3.60 -0.56
N TRP A 45 15.83 4.69 -1.34
CA TRP A 45 17.04 5.16 -2.02
C TRP A 45 18.10 5.66 -1.02
N GLN A 46 17.67 6.42 -0.01
CA GLN A 46 18.59 6.94 1.02
C GLN A 46 19.26 5.83 1.84
N LEU A 47 18.58 4.70 2.02
CA LEU A 47 19.05 3.57 2.82
C LEU A 47 19.67 2.43 1.98
N GLU A 48 19.78 2.58 0.67
CA GLU A 48 20.24 1.54 -0.25
C GLU A 48 21.55 0.86 0.18
N ASN A 49 22.50 1.66 0.69
CA ASN A 49 23.82 1.18 1.12
C ASN A 49 23.94 0.95 2.64
N SER A 50 22.83 1.04 3.38
CA SER A 50 22.83 0.93 4.85
C SER A 50 22.61 -0.49 5.38
N GLY A 51 22.23 -1.44 4.51
CA GLY A 51 21.74 -2.76 4.89
C GLY A 51 20.32 -2.77 5.46
N ILE A 52 19.63 -1.62 5.52
CA ILE A 52 18.25 -1.51 6.00
C ILE A 52 17.31 -1.55 4.80
N ARG A 53 16.43 -2.55 4.78
CA ARG A 53 15.42 -2.68 3.71
C ARG A 53 14.17 -1.84 4.03
N VAL A 54 13.57 -1.22 3.03
CA VAL A 54 12.34 -0.43 3.21
C VAL A 54 11.23 -1.03 2.36
N PHE A 55 10.22 -1.57 3.05
CA PHE A 55 9.03 -2.14 2.44
C PHE A 55 7.84 -1.22 2.61
N GLU A 56 6.93 -1.29 1.66
CA GLU A 56 5.65 -0.61 1.72
C GLU A 56 4.52 -1.60 1.43
N ILE A 57 3.50 -1.60 2.27
CA ILE A 57 2.28 -2.34 2.06
C ILE A 57 1.21 -1.38 1.53
N LEU A 58 0.63 -1.70 0.38
CA LEU A 58 -0.46 -0.94 -0.24
C LEU A 58 -1.75 -1.79 -0.19
N PRO A 59 -2.43 -1.84 0.96
CA PRO A 59 -3.61 -2.67 1.12
C PRO A 59 -4.82 -2.08 0.38
N PRO A 60 -5.77 -2.95 -0.02
CA PRO A 60 -7.14 -2.53 -0.32
C PRO A 60 -7.88 -2.25 0.99
N MET A 61 -9.19 -2.29 0.95
CA MET A 61 -10.01 -2.20 2.14
C MET A 61 -9.88 -3.47 2.98
N VAL A 62 -9.49 -3.33 4.26
CA VAL A 62 -9.27 -4.45 5.19
C VAL A 62 -10.41 -4.51 6.21
N ALA A 63 -10.89 -5.71 6.53
CA ALA A 63 -11.95 -5.95 7.50
C ALA A 63 -11.42 -5.73 8.94
N THR A 64 -11.42 -4.48 9.39
CA THR A 64 -10.97 -4.09 10.74
C THR A 64 -12.06 -3.31 11.47
N PRO A 65 -11.99 -3.18 12.82
CA PRO A 65 -12.90 -2.35 13.59
C PRO A 65 -12.94 -0.87 13.16
N MET A 66 -11.85 -0.37 12.58
CA MET A 66 -11.78 1.00 12.02
C MET A 66 -12.81 1.20 10.90
N TYR A 67 -13.14 0.14 10.16
CA TYR A 67 -14.09 0.19 9.06
C TYR A 67 -15.42 -0.48 9.44
N LYS A 68 -16.11 0.09 10.41
CA LYS A 68 -17.47 -0.33 10.83
C LYS A 68 -18.58 0.20 9.92
N GLY A 69 -18.26 0.59 8.70
CA GLY A 69 -19.20 1.18 7.74
C GLY A 69 -20.02 0.17 6.96
N LYS A 70 -21.18 0.63 6.52
CA LYS A 70 -22.08 -0.07 5.59
C LYS A 70 -21.41 -0.20 4.22
N GLY A 71 -21.57 -1.35 3.59
CA GLY A 71 -21.25 -1.56 2.18
C GLY A 71 -19.87 -2.18 1.89
N HIS A 72 -19.83 -2.86 0.75
CA HIS A 72 -18.59 -3.42 0.17
C HIS A 72 -17.92 -4.54 0.97
N ALA A 73 -18.68 -5.35 1.74
CA ALA A 73 -18.10 -6.50 2.46
C ALA A 73 -17.31 -7.45 1.54
N HIS A 74 -17.79 -7.61 0.30
CA HIS A 74 -17.13 -8.41 -0.75
C HIS A 74 -15.82 -7.82 -1.30
N LEU A 75 -15.50 -6.58 -0.95
CA LEU A 75 -14.25 -5.91 -1.35
C LEU A 75 -13.18 -5.93 -0.27
N LYS A 76 -13.54 -6.34 0.95
CA LYS A 76 -12.63 -6.40 2.08
C LYS A 76 -11.86 -7.72 2.07
N ILE A 77 -10.59 -7.62 2.42
CA ILE A 77 -9.78 -8.79 2.76
C ILE A 77 -9.65 -8.89 4.27
N SER A 78 -9.37 -10.08 4.78
CA SER A 78 -9.07 -10.26 6.21
C SER A 78 -7.66 -9.73 6.54
N PRO A 79 -7.38 -9.38 7.81
CA PRO A 79 -6.03 -9.07 8.25
C PRO A 79 -5.04 -10.20 8.00
N ASP A 80 -5.47 -11.46 8.16
CA ASP A 80 -4.63 -12.63 7.96
C ASP A 80 -4.25 -12.79 6.48
N GLU A 81 -5.22 -12.66 5.56
CA GLU A 81 -4.94 -12.67 4.12
C GLU A 81 -3.95 -11.57 3.71
N LEU A 82 -4.08 -10.38 4.32
CA LEU A 82 -3.13 -9.29 4.09
C LEU A 82 -1.73 -9.65 4.58
N ALA A 83 -1.62 -10.21 5.78
CA ALA A 83 -0.37 -10.59 6.39
C ALA A 83 0.34 -11.69 5.57
N ASP A 84 -0.40 -12.72 5.15
CA ASP A 84 0.12 -13.83 4.36
C ASP A 84 0.62 -13.36 2.98
N GLU A 85 -0.12 -12.46 2.33
CA GLU A 85 0.26 -11.93 1.03
C GLU A 85 1.49 -11.03 1.15
N PHE A 86 1.55 -10.18 2.19
CA PHE A 86 2.73 -9.36 2.48
C PHE A 86 3.95 -10.22 2.81
N TRP A 87 3.80 -11.27 3.62
CA TRP A 87 4.92 -12.13 4.00
C TRP A 87 5.57 -12.79 2.79
N ARG A 88 4.77 -13.29 1.86
CA ARG A 88 5.26 -13.83 0.58
C ARG A 88 6.03 -12.81 -0.26
N ASP A 89 5.58 -11.56 -0.26
CA ASP A 89 6.26 -10.48 -0.96
C ASP A 89 7.55 -10.08 -0.24
N PHE A 90 7.54 -10.07 1.09
CA PHE A 90 8.70 -9.77 1.93
C PHE A 90 9.83 -10.80 1.72
N GLU A 91 9.52 -12.08 1.72
CA GLU A 91 10.49 -13.16 1.45
C GLU A 91 11.11 -13.06 0.05
N ARG A 92 10.36 -12.53 -0.90
CA ARG A 92 10.81 -12.31 -2.29
C ARG A 92 11.49 -10.96 -2.52
N ASN A 93 11.71 -10.17 -1.45
CA ASN A 93 12.23 -8.81 -1.53
C ASN A 93 11.43 -7.90 -2.46
N ARG A 94 10.11 -8.04 -2.50
CA ARG A 94 9.23 -7.13 -3.20
C ARG A 94 8.94 -5.93 -2.31
N PHE A 95 9.63 -4.84 -2.58
CA PHE A 95 9.60 -3.64 -1.73
C PHE A 95 8.26 -2.90 -1.72
N GLU A 96 7.44 -3.05 -2.75
CA GLU A 96 6.09 -2.51 -2.83
C GLU A 96 5.09 -3.67 -2.93
N SER A 97 4.46 -3.98 -1.81
CA SER A 97 3.48 -5.05 -1.72
C SER A 97 2.08 -4.49 -1.95
N MET A 98 1.61 -4.63 -3.18
CA MET A 98 0.24 -4.29 -3.57
C MET A 98 -0.66 -5.47 -3.31
N ILE A 99 -1.51 -5.37 -2.30
CA ILE A 99 -2.31 -6.49 -1.81
C ILE A 99 -3.66 -6.59 -2.53
N GLY A 100 -4.05 -7.81 -2.90
CA GLY A 100 -5.35 -8.11 -3.45
C GLY A 100 -5.71 -7.28 -4.70
N LYS A 101 -6.88 -6.66 -4.69
CA LYS A 101 -7.41 -5.87 -5.82
C LYS A 101 -6.59 -4.61 -6.13
N THR A 102 -5.76 -4.13 -5.20
CA THR A 102 -4.88 -2.99 -5.42
C THR A 102 -3.92 -3.22 -6.59
N LYS A 103 -3.50 -4.47 -6.82
CA LYS A 103 -2.66 -4.84 -7.97
C LYS A 103 -3.32 -4.47 -9.30
N TRP A 104 -4.56 -4.85 -9.46
CA TRP A 104 -5.33 -4.57 -10.69
C TRP A 104 -5.56 -3.08 -10.89
N LEU A 105 -5.94 -2.38 -9.82
CA LEU A 105 -6.16 -0.94 -9.86
C LEU A 105 -4.88 -0.19 -10.24
N TYR A 106 -3.74 -0.59 -9.69
CA TYR A 106 -2.44 -0.03 -10.04
C TYR A 106 -2.13 -0.20 -11.53
N TRP A 107 -2.28 -1.40 -12.08
CA TRP A 107 -2.01 -1.67 -13.49
C TRP A 107 -2.95 -0.91 -14.42
N ILE A 108 -4.24 -0.88 -14.09
CA ILE A 108 -5.22 -0.09 -14.85
C ILE A 108 -4.84 1.40 -14.85
N ASN A 109 -4.48 1.94 -13.69
CA ASN A 109 -4.07 3.34 -13.58
C ASN A 109 -2.76 3.63 -14.33
N ARG A 110 -1.83 2.69 -14.35
CA ARG A 110 -0.56 2.81 -15.09
C ARG A 110 -0.76 2.79 -16.61
N LEU A 111 -1.71 2.01 -17.10
CA LEU A 111 -2.05 1.97 -18.53
C LEU A 111 -2.91 3.16 -18.93
N SER A 112 -3.84 3.58 -18.08
CA SER A 112 -4.71 4.72 -18.29
C SER A 112 -5.13 5.35 -16.97
N ALA A 113 -4.49 6.46 -16.60
CA ALA A 113 -4.84 7.21 -15.40
C ALA A 113 -6.30 7.66 -15.40
N ARG A 114 -6.84 8.03 -16.58
CA ARG A 114 -8.25 8.42 -16.73
C ARG A 114 -9.21 7.28 -16.39
N LEU A 115 -8.87 6.05 -16.79
CA LEU A 115 -9.70 4.88 -16.49
C LEU A 115 -9.62 4.51 -15.01
N GLY A 116 -8.44 4.49 -14.42
CA GLY A 116 -8.25 4.24 -12.98
C GLY A 116 -9.03 5.24 -12.12
N GLN A 117 -8.92 6.53 -12.43
CA GLN A 117 -9.66 7.59 -11.75
C GLN A 117 -11.18 7.46 -11.93
N ARG A 118 -11.65 7.11 -13.13
CA ARG A 118 -13.09 6.91 -13.39
C ARG A 118 -13.67 5.77 -12.59
N ILE A 119 -12.94 4.65 -12.44
CA ILE A 119 -13.34 3.51 -11.62
C ILE A 119 -13.46 3.94 -10.16
N MET A 120 -12.44 4.61 -9.63
CA MET A 120 -12.40 5.03 -8.22
C MET A 120 -13.41 6.14 -7.89
N ARG A 121 -13.72 7.01 -8.85
CA ARG A 121 -14.70 8.07 -8.69
C ARG A 121 -16.14 7.54 -8.63
N LYS A 122 -16.47 6.53 -9.44
CA LYS A 122 -17.81 5.90 -9.41
C LYS A 122 -18.04 4.99 -8.21
N GLY A 123 -17.00 4.68 -7.46
CA GLY A 123 -17.02 3.80 -6.29
C GLY A 123 -16.88 2.32 -6.67
N LEU A 124 -15.74 1.75 -6.31
CA LEU A 124 -15.67 0.34 -5.93
C LEU A 124 -16.11 0.22 -4.49
#